data_30c0ec71845faec3c60fbfb4f754733e
#
_entry.id   30c0ec71845faec3c60fbfb4f754733e
#
_cell.length_a   1.000
_cell.length_b   1.000
_cell.length_c   1.000
_cell.angle_alpha   90.00
_cell.angle_beta   90.00
_cell.angle_gamma   90.00
#
_symmetry.space_group_name_H-M   'P 1'
#
loop_
_entity.id
_entity.type
_entity.pdbx_description
1 polymer ?
#
loop_
_entity_poly.entity_id
_entity_poly.type
_entity_poly.pdbx_seq_one_letter_code
_entity_poly.pdbx_strand_id
1 'polypeptide(L)'
;MQEKVFILDFGSQYTQLIARRVREAHIFCEIAPYNAIPELDASVKAIILSGSPFSVRDENSPKLDLDALIAHAPVLGVCYGAQLLAAVYGGLVEKSDKREYGRAHLDITDAEDPLMNNVSNHSQIWMSHGDTIRSVGDRFAISASSDSIPVACFWSKTNTFSKSSTRIAVSS
;
A
#
# COMPACT_ATOMS: atom_id res chain seq x y z
N MET A 1 -19.20 -16.73 -10.23
CA MET A 1 -18.14 -15.80 -10.68
C MET A 1 -16.95 -16.02 -9.76
N GLN A 2 -15.73 -16.18 -10.31
CA GLN A 2 -14.53 -16.47 -9.51
C GLN A 2 -14.11 -15.21 -8.76
N GLU A 3 -13.96 -15.31 -7.44
CA GLU A 3 -13.45 -14.21 -6.62
C GLU A 3 -11.98 -13.89 -6.95
N LYS A 4 -11.63 -12.62 -6.93
CA LYS A 4 -10.31 -12.14 -7.35
C LYS A 4 -9.80 -10.98 -6.51
N VAL A 5 -8.46 -10.89 -6.47
CA VAL A 5 -7.73 -9.68 -6.10
C VAL A 5 -7.42 -8.90 -7.37
N PHE A 6 -7.69 -7.61 -7.34
CA PHE A 6 -7.42 -6.71 -8.45
C PHE A 6 -6.17 -5.88 -8.17
N ILE A 7 -5.19 -5.90 -9.07
CA ILE A 7 -3.91 -5.22 -8.90
C ILE A 7 -3.83 -4.08 -9.90
N LEU A 8 -3.74 -2.84 -9.40
CA LEU A 8 -3.51 -1.66 -10.21
C LEU A 8 -2.02 -1.44 -10.41
N ASP A 9 -1.62 -1.45 -11.69
CA ASP A 9 -0.23 -1.25 -12.10
C ASP A 9 0.05 0.23 -12.40
N PHE A 10 0.94 0.82 -11.61
CA PHE A 10 1.44 2.17 -11.81
C PHE A 10 2.80 2.21 -12.54
N GLY A 11 3.14 1.14 -13.25
CA GLY A 11 4.39 1.01 -13.99
C GLY A 11 5.55 0.47 -13.16
N SER A 12 5.26 -0.20 -12.04
CA SER A 12 6.28 -0.83 -11.22
C SER A 12 6.86 -2.09 -11.88
N GLN A 13 8.17 -2.22 -11.85
CA GLN A 13 8.84 -3.49 -12.20
C GLN A 13 8.46 -4.65 -11.24
N TYR A 14 7.87 -4.35 -10.08
CA TYR A 14 7.46 -5.33 -9.07
C TYR A 14 6.00 -5.76 -9.16
N THR A 15 5.19 -5.19 -10.04
CA THR A 15 3.75 -5.55 -10.16
C THR A 15 3.55 -7.03 -10.42
N GLN A 16 4.37 -7.63 -11.30
CA GLN A 16 4.31 -9.06 -11.57
C GLN A 16 4.73 -9.91 -10.37
N LEU A 17 5.65 -9.42 -9.56
CA LEU A 17 6.06 -10.10 -8.32
C LEU A 17 4.92 -10.08 -7.29
N ILE A 18 4.21 -8.97 -7.15
CA ILE A 18 3.01 -8.87 -6.31
C ILE A 18 1.97 -9.91 -6.78
N ALA A 19 1.67 -9.94 -8.07
CA ALA A 19 0.71 -10.89 -8.63
C ALA A 19 1.15 -12.36 -8.41
N ARG A 20 2.45 -12.64 -8.55
CA ARG A 20 3.00 -13.96 -8.25
C ARG A 20 2.77 -14.35 -6.80
N ARG A 21 3.02 -13.45 -5.84
CA ARG A 21 2.78 -13.72 -4.41
C ARG A 21 1.31 -13.98 -4.09
N VAL A 22 0.40 -13.23 -4.73
CA VAL A 22 -1.04 -13.49 -4.59
C VAL A 22 -1.41 -14.88 -5.11
N ARG A 23 -0.87 -15.28 -6.27
CA ARG A 23 -1.12 -16.62 -6.85
C ARG A 23 -0.49 -17.75 -6.05
N GLU A 24 0.68 -17.54 -5.44
CA GLU A 24 1.30 -18.50 -4.52
C GLU A 24 0.43 -18.76 -3.27
N ALA A 25 -0.40 -17.80 -2.89
CA ALA A 25 -1.43 -17.97 -1.86
C ALA A 25 -2.73 -18.64 -2.39
N HIS A 26 -2.70 -19.19 -3.60
CA HIS A 26 -3.85 -19.81 -4.29
C HIS A 26 -5.03 -18.84 -4.51
N ILE A 27 -4.77 -17.56 -4.64
CA ILE A 27 -5.77 -16.52 -4.92
C ILE A 27 -5.65 -16.10 -6.37
N PHE A 28 -6.79 -16.06 -7.07
CA PHE A 28 -6.83 -15.53 -8.42
C PHE A 28 -6.66 -14.00 -8.40
N CYS A 29 -5.87 -13.46 -9.33
CA CYS A 29 -5.69 -12.02 -9.46
C CYS A 29 -5.61 -11.57 -10.91
N GLU A 30 -6.11 -10.36 -11.15
CA GLU A 30 -6.02 -9.65 -12.41
C GLU A 30 -5.20 -8.38 -12.24
N ILE A 31 -4.46 -8.00 -13.29
CA ILE A 31 -3.67 -6.77 -13.33
C ILE A 31 -4.27 -5.87 -14.41
N ALA A 32 -4.47 -4.60 -14.08
CA ALA A 32 -4.79 -3.58 -15.07
C ALA A 32 -3.98 -2.30 -14.82
N PRO A 33 -3.64 -1.55 -15.86
CA PRO A 33 -2.97 -0.28 -15.69
C PRO A 33 -3.89 0.75 -15.01
N TYR A 34 -3.31 1.62 -14.20
CA TYR A 34 -4.06 2.62 -13.42
C TYR A 34 -4.93 3.56 -14.28
N ASN A 35 -4.57 3.76 -15.54
CA ASN A 35 -5.26 4.66 -16.48
C ASN A 35 -6.30 3.94 -17.36
N ALA A 36 -6.51 2.65 -17.16
CA ALA A 36 -7.50 1.84 -17.87
C ALA A 36 -8.13 0.80 -16.94
N ILE A 37 -8.72 1.30 -15.85
CA ILE A 37 -9.41 0.45 -14.85
C ILE A 37 -10.72 -0.04 -15.47
N PRO A 38 -10.94 -1.35 -15.59
CA PRO A 38 -12.22 -1.87 -16.03
C PRO A 38 -13.30 -1.62 -14.97
N GLU A 39 -14.56 -1.80 -15.35
CA GLU A 39 -15.66 -1.80 -14.38
C GLU A 39 -15.42 -2.90 -13.33
N LEU A 40 -15.39 -2.49 -12.06
CA LEU A 40 -15.19 -3.40 -10.95
C LEU A 40 -16.53 -4.06 -10.58
N ASP A 41 -16.58 -5.37 -10.65
CA ASP A 41 -17.75 -6.15 -10.29
C ASP A 41 -17.63 -6.79 -8.89
N ALA A 42 -18.69 -7.44 -8.44
CA ALA A 42 -18.77 -8.09 -7.13
C ALA A 42 -17.75 -9.23 -6.92
N SER A 43 -17.05 -9.69 -7.96
CA SER A 43 -15.99 -10.69 -7.83
C SER A 43 -14.68 -10.11 -7.27
N VAL A 44 -14.47 -8.80 -7.36
CA VAL A 44 -13.31 -8.12 -6.80
C VAL A 44 -13.45 -8.04 -5.28
N LYS A 45 -12.62 -8.79 -4.54
CA LYS A 45 -12.66 -8.89 -3.08
C LYS A 45 -11.59 -8.07 -2.37
N ALA A 46 -10.54 -7.69 -3.09
CA ALA A 46 -9.51 -6.78 -2.61
C ALA A 46 -8.82 -6.10 -3.80
N ILE A 47 -8.25 -4.93 -3.54
CA ILE A 47 -7.52 -4.14 -4.52
C ILE A 47 -6.12 -3.89 -3.98
N ILE A 48 -5.09 -4.10 -4.82
CA ILE A 48 -3.70 -3.77 -4.49
C ILE A 48 -3.24 -2.64 -5.40
N LEU A 49 -2.73 -1.57 -4.82
CA LEU A 49 -2.07 -0.47 -5.52
C LEU A 49 -0.58 -0.76 -5.53
N SER A 50 0.02 -0.91 -6.70
CA SER A 50 1.44 -1.25 -6.84
C SER A 50 2.37 -0.06 -6.57
N GLY A 51 3.66 -0.29 -6.69
CA GLY A 51 4.66 0.76 -6.77
C GLY A 51 4.61 1.52 -8.11
N SER A 52 5.40 2.57 -8.21
CA SER A 52 5.52 3.40 -9.42
C SER A 52 6.93 4.01 -9.51
N PRO A 53 7.43 4.30 -10.71
CA PRO A 53 8.60 5.16 -10.89
C PRO A 53 8.32 6.64 -10.61
N PHE A 54 7.04 7.04 -10.54
CA PHE A 54 6.62 8.42 -10.24
C PHE A 54 6.69 8.74 -8.74
N SER A 55 6.87 10.02 -8.43
CA SER A 55 6.62 10.54 -7.08
C SER A 55 5.17 11.02 -6.97
N VAL A 56 4.53 10.80 -5.82
CA VAL A 56 3.19 11.37 -5.55
C VAL A 56 3.19 12.90 -5.51
N ARG A 57 4.36 13.50 -5.42
CA ARG A 57 4.60 14.95 -5.41
C ARG A 57 4.69 15.56 -6.80
N ASP A 58 4.83 14.74 -7.82
CA ASP A 58 4.91 15.19 -9.21
C ASP A 58 3.54 15.63 -9.72
N GLU A 59 3.48 16.72 -10.46
CA GLU A 59 2.23 17.22 -11.06
C GLU A 59 1.58 16.17 -11.99
N ASN A 60 2.41 15.39 -12.67
CA ASN A 60 2.00 14.33 -13.58
C ASN A 60 1.84 12.96 -12.88
N SER A 61 1.80 12.96 -11.53
CA SER A 61 1.58 11.72 -10.81
C SER A 61 0.22 11.10 -11.17
N PRO A 62 0.12 9.76 -11.23
CA PRO A 62 -1.13 9.07 -11.44
C PRO A 62 -2.21 9.51 -10.45
N LYS A 63 -3.36 9.96 -10.96
CA LYS A 63 -4.51 10.38 -10.14
C LYS A 63 -5.61 9.33 -10.27
N LEU A 64 -6.18 8.95 -9.14
CA LEU A 64 -7.25 7.97 -9.04
C LEU A 64 -8.36 8.49 -8.12
N ASP A 65 -9.57 8.04 -8.38
CA ASP A 65 -10.68 8.13 -7.42
C ASP A 65 -10.50 7.03 -6.36
N LEU A 66 -9.68 7.32 -5.35
CA LEU A 66 -9.42 6.37 -4.26
C LEU A 66 -10.66 6.08 -3.42
N ASP A 67 -11.56 7.05 -3.27
CA ASP A 67 -12.79 6.86 -2.51
C ASP A 67 -13.71 5.85 -3.17
N ALA A 68 -13.82 5.87 -4.51
CA ALA A 68 -14.57 4.85 -5.26
C ALA A 68 -13.96 3.45 -5.10
N LEU A 69 -12.64 3.34 -5.15
CA LEU A 69 -11.95 2.05 -4.95
C LEU A 69 -12.15 1.51 -3.53
N ILE A 70 -12.00 2.36 -2.52
CA ILE A 70 -12.18 2.01 -1.10
C ILE A 70 -13.63 1.64 -0.80
N ALA A 71 -14.59 2.31 -1.41
CA ALA A 71 -16.00 1.97 -1.28
C ALA A 71 -16.34 0.61 -1.91
N HIS A 72 -15.60 0.19 -2.94
CA HIS A 72 -15.81 -1.07 -3.64
C HIS A 72 -15.25 -2.28 -2.89
N ALA A 73 -13.98 -2.22 -2.44
CA ALA A 73 -13.29 -3.31 -1.77
C ALA A 73 -12.14 -2.82 -0.87
N PRO A 74 -11.63 -3.66 0.06
CA PRO A 74 -10.42 -3.37 0.81
C PRO A 74 -9.25 -3.03 -0.10
N VAL A 75 -8.50 -1.99 0.23
CA VAL A 75 -7.35 -1.51 -0.55
C VAL A 75 -6.06 -1.71 0.23
N LEU A 76 -5.06 -2.32 -0.41
CA LEU A 76 -3.69 -2.43 0.06
C LEU A 76 -2.78 -1.60 -0.83
N GLY A 77 -2.09 -0.61 -0.28
CA GLY A 77 -1.05 0.16 -0.98
C GLY A 77 0.35 -0.41 -0.72
N VAL A 78 1.13 -0.58 -1.78
CA VAL A 78 2.53 -1.00 -1.71
C VAL A 78 3.41 0.09 -2.31
N CYS A 79 4.45 0.53 -1.61
CA CYS A 79 5.35 1.60 -2.04
C CYS A 79 4.59 2.87 -2.46
N TYR A 80 4.58 3.20 -3.75
CA TYR A 80 3.84 4.33 -4.31
C TYR A 80 2.36 4.31 -3.92
N GLY A 81 1.71 3.14 -3.95
CA GLY A 81 0.31 3.01 -3.55
C GLY A 81 0.07 3.42 -2.10
N ALA A 82 0.98 3.11 -1.18
CA ALA A 82 0.93 3.56 0.20
C ALA A 82 1.17 5.09 0.32
N GLN A 83 2.16 5.61 -0.42
CA GLN A 83 2.45 7.05 -0.46
C GLN A 83 1.24 7.84 -1.01
N LEU A 84 0.59 7.33 -2.06
CA LEU A 84 -0.60 7.95 -2.65
C LEU A 84 -1.75 8.01 -1.64
N LEU A 85 -2.03 6.93 -0.93
CA LEU A 85 -3.03 6.91 0.13
C LEU A 85 -2.69 7.88 1.27
N ALA A 86 -1.45 7.90 1.73
CA ALA A 86 -1.01 8.85 2.75
C ALA A 86 -1.21 10.30 2.29
N ALA A 87 -0.74 10.65 1.08
CA ALA A 87 -0.79 12.01 0.55
C ALA A 87 -2.23 12.51 0.33
N VAL A 88 -3.10 11.68 -0.27
CA VAL A 88 -4.49 12.06 -0.58
C VAL A 88 -5.30 12.27 0.70
N TYR A 89 -5.03 11.52 1.76
CA TYR A 89 -5.79 11.59 3.00
C TYR A 89 -5.11 12.39 4.12
N GLY A 90 -4.30 13.39 3.77
CA GLY A 90 -3.80 14.40 4.69
C GLY A 90 -2.49 14.04 5.40
N GLY A 91 -1.79 13.02 4.94
CA GLY A 91 -0.43 12.72 5.37
C GLY A 91 0.61 13.53 4.62
N LEU A 92 1.84 13.47 5.09
CA LEU A 92 3.00 14.15 4.51
C LEU A 92 3.95 13.13 3.88
N VAL A 93 4.21 13.32 2.59
CA VAL A 93 5.22 12.56 1.83
C VAL A 93 6.29 13.52 1.36
N GLU A 94 7.53 13.25 1.71
CA GLU A 94 8.69 14.07 1.37
C GLU A 94 9.72 13.29 0.56
N LYS A 95 10.53 14.02 -0.20
CA LYS A 95 11.70 13.43 -0.83
C LYS A 95 12.68 12.98 0.27
N SER A 96 13.14 11.74 0.16
CA SER A 96 14.17 11.24 1.06
C SER A 96 15.50 11.95 0.79
N ASP A 97 16.11 12.52 1.83
CA ASP A 97 17.41 13.21 1.72
C ASP A 97 18.54 12.24 1.36
N LYS A 98 18.37 10.99 1.73
CA LYS A 98 19.25 9.89 1.32
C LYS A 98 18.35 8.85 0.64
N ARG A 99 18.70 8.47 -0.58
CA ARG A 99 18.08 7.28 -1.19
C ARG A 99 18.37 6.11 -0.26
N GLU A 100 17.36 5.75 0.53
CA GLU A 100 17.47 4.67 1.49
C GLU A 100 17.35 3.35 0.74
N TYR A 101 18.50 2.86 0.29
CA TYR A 101 18.64 1.53 -0.24
C TYR A 101 19.39 0.69 0.78
N GLY A 102 18.77 -0.31 1.33
CA GLY A 102 19.49 -1.21 2.23
C GLY A 102 18.63 -1.95 3.22
N ARG A 103 19.32 -2.52 4.17
CA ARG A 103 18.71 -3.25 5.28
C ARG A 103 18.22 -2.25 6.32
N ALA A 104 17.03 -2.51 6.83
CA ALA A 104 16.47 -1.84 7.99
C ALA A 104 15.78 -2.88 8.88
N HIS A 105 15.38 -2.49 10.09
CA HIS A 105 14.62 -3.35 10.98
C HIS A 105 13.23 -2.75 11.18
N LEU A 106 12.23 -3.63 11.17
CA LEU A 106 10.83 -3.25 11.34
C LEU A 106 10.48 -3.26 12.82
N ASP A 107 10.12 -2.10 13.35
CA ASP A 107 9.62 -1.97 14.71
C ASP A 107 8.09 -1.89 14.70
N ILE A 108 7.45 -2.95 15.19
CA ILE A 108 5.99 -3.04 15.26
C ILE A 108 5.50 -2.23 16.45
N THR A 109 4.65 -1.24 16.18
CA THR A 109 4.05 -0.34 17.17
C THR A 109 2.59 -0.69 17.49
N ASP A 110 1.93 -1.41 16.57
CA ASP A 110 0.55 -1.90 16.73
C ASP A 110 0.46 -3.35 16.26
N ALA A 111 0.47 -4.28 17.22
CA ALA A 111 0.36 -5.71 16.94
C ALA A 111 -1.08 -6.17 16.62
N GLU A 112 -2.08 -5.31 16.84
CA GLU A 112 -3.48 -5.56 16.49
C GLU A 112 -3.74 -5.45 14.99
N ASP A 113 -2.83 -4.81 14.24
CA ASP A 113 -2.92 -4.77 12.79
C ASP A 113 -2.71 -6.20 12.22
N PRO A 114 -3.71 -6.78 11.55
CA PRO A 114 -3.60 -8.12 10.99
C PRO A 114 -2.47 -8.30 9.96
N LEU A 115 -1.94 -7.22 9.37
CA LEU A 115 -0.75 -7.29 8.52
C LEU A 115 0.51 -7.63 9.33
N MET A 116 0.48 -7.38 10.63
CA MET A 116 1.58 -7.71 11.54
C MET A 116 1.49 -9.14 12.10
N ASN A 117 0.41 -9.88 11.79
CA ASN A 117 0.29 -11.27 12.23
C ASN A 117 1.44 -12.13 11.69
N ASN A 118 2.11 -12.83 12.59
CA ASN A 118 3.27 -13.67 12.30
C ASN A 118 4.50 -12.91 11.77
N VAL A 119 4.51 -11.59 11.86
CA VAL A 119 5.71 -10.78 11.62
C VAL A 119 6.44 -10.62 12.95
N SER A 120 7.70 -11.04 13.01
CA SER A 120 8.51 -10.86 14.21
C SER A 120 8.90 -9.40 14.36
N ASN A 121 8.76 -8.85 15.57
CA ASN A 121 9.28 -7.52 15.86
C ASN A 121 10.79 -7.48 15.62
N HIS A 122 11.29 -6.34 15.15
CA HIS A 122 12.69 -6.14 14.79
C HIS A 122 13.20 -7.08 13.68
N SER A 123 12.28 -7.58 12.83
CA SER A 123 12.65 -8.36 11.65
C SER A 123 13.35 -7.49 10.61
N GLN A 124 14.29 -8.11 9.90
CA GLN A 124 15.02 -7.42 8.82
C GLN A 124 14.09 -7.20 7.62
N ILE A 125 14.06 -5.98 7.14
CA ILE A 125 13.39 -5.57 5.91
C ILE A 125 14.38 -4.95 4.93
N TRP A 126 13.99 -4.87 3.66
CA TRP A 126 14.75 -4.17 2.63
C TRP A 126 13.97 -2.93 2.20
N MET A 127 14.67 -1.82 2.12
CA MET A 127 14.11 -0.54 1.77
C MET A 127 14.64 -0.06 0.42
N SER A 128 13.74 0.44 -0.44
CA SER A 128 14.11 0.98 -1.75
C SER A 128 13.10 2.04 -2.16
N HIS A 129 13.29 3.27 -1.71
CA HIS A 129 12.38 4.37 -2.07
C HIS A 129 13.10 5.71 -2.19
N GLY A 130 12.54 6.57 -3.07
CA GLY A 130 12.99 7.96 -3.25
C GLY A 130 12.18 8.96 -2.42
N ASP A 131 10.99 8.59 -1.99
CA ASP A 131 10.08 9.40 -1.16
C ASP A 131 9.76 8.65 0.15
N THR A 132 9.61 9.41 1.24
CA THR A 132 9.35 8.88 2.58
C THR A 132 8.03 9.44 3.10
N ILE A 133 7.17 8.57 3.64
CA ILE A 133 5.98 8.98 4.39
C ILE A 133 6.45 9.47 5.76
N ARG A 134 6.27 10.76 6.06
CA ARG A 134 6.63 11.37 7.35
C ARG A 134 5.49 11.30 8.36
N SER A 135 4.26 11.43 7.89
CA SER A 135 3.08 11.32 8.71
C SER A 135 1.89 10.82 7.90
N VAL A 136 0.89 10.32 8.58
CA VAL A 136 -0.40 9.93 8.02
C VAL A 136 -1.50 10.84 8.57
N GLY A 137 -2.57 11.00 7.81
CA GLY A 137 -3.73 11.75 8.26
C GLY A 137 -4.49 11.07 9.41
N ASP A 138 -5.39 11.79 10.05
CA ASP A 138 -6.10 11.39 11.28
C ASP A 138 -6.91 10.10 11.16
N ARG A 139 -7.30 9.74 9.95
CA ARG A 139 -8.03 8.49 9.68
C ARG A 139 -7.17 7.23 9.77
N PHE A 140 -5.86 7.36 9.86
CA PHE A 140 -4.92 6.25 9.91
C PHE A 140 -4.23 6.11 11.26
N ALA A 141 -3.78 4.90 11.57
CA ALA A 141 -2.88 4.58 12.66
C ALA A 141 -1.61 3.95 12.10
N ILE A 142 -0.47 4.31 12.67
CA ILE A 142 0.83 3.72 12.31
C ILE A 142 0.93 2.37 13.04
N SER A 143 1.22 1.31 12.30
CA SER A 143 1.41 -0.04 12.86
C SER A 143 2.87 -0.48 12.91
N ALA A 144 3.74 0.15 12.12
CA ALA A 144 5.16 -0.11 12.21
C ALA A 144 5.98 1.09 11.72
N SER A 145 7.19 1.19 12.25
CA SER A 145 8.25 2.11 11.85
C SER A 145 9.54 1.35 11.54
N SER A 146 10.59 2.03 11.16
CA SER A 146 11.94 1.48 11.08
C SER A 146 12.96 2.49 11.61
N ASP A 147 14.24 2.08 11.71
CA ASP A 147 15.34 2.93 12.20
C ASP A 147 15.42 4.30 11.50
N SER A 148 14.98 4.37 10.25
CA SER A 148 15.11 5.57 9.41
C SER A 148 13.77 6.15 8.95
N ILE A 149 12.66 5.38 9.05
CA ILE A 149 11.35 5.77 8.54
C ILE A 149 10.32 5.76 9.66
N PRO A 150 9.67 6.92 9.93
CA PRO A 150 8.65 7.01 10.97
C PRO A 150 7.37 6.22 10.64
N VAL A 151 7.07 6.01 9.35
CA VAL A 151 5.88 5.29 8.88
C VAL A 151 6.30 4.21 7.89
N ALA A 152 6.55 3.02 8.38
CA ALA A 152 6.81 1.84 7.55
C ALA A 152 5.51 1.11 7.18
N CYS A 153 4.55 1.08 8.09
CA CYS A 153 3.22 0.51 7.86
C CYS A 153 2.15 1.32 8.60
N PHE A 154 0.96 1.40 8.03
CA PHE A 154 -0.18 2.09 8.63
C PHE A 154 -1.51 1.49 8.13
N TRP A 155 -2.60 1.70 8.87
CA TRP A 155 -3.92 1.17 8.55
C TRP A 155 -5.03 2.17 8.87
N SER A 156 -6.20 1.99 8.30
CA SER A 156 -7.35 2.86 8.52
C SER A 156 -8.07 2.53 9.82
N LYS A 157 -8.23 3.53 10.69
CA LYS A 157 -8.99 3.43 11.95
C LYS A 157 -10.50 3.33 11.72
N THR A 158 -10.98 3.84 10.59
CA THR A 158 -12.41 3.89 10.30
C THR A 158 -12.90 2.55 9.79
N ASN A 159 -13.48 1.78 10.68
CA ASN A 159 -14.25 0.58 10.40
C ASN A 159 -15.67 0.99 9.90
N THR A 160 -15.76 1.94 8.96
CA THR A 160 -17.06 2.46 8.51
C THR A 160 -17.82 1.50 7.60
N PHE A 161 -17.20 0.39 7.24
CA PHE A 161 -17.88 -0.67 6.53
C PHE A 161 -17.54 -2.01 7.17
N SER A 162 -18.55 -2.69 7.64
CA SER A 162 -18.49 -4.01 8.27
C SER A 162 -17.88 -5.12 7.37
N LYS A 163 -17.27 -4.78 6.24
CA LYS A 163 -16.65 -5.71 5.28
C LYS A 163 -15.38 -5.21 4.58
N SER A 164 -14.93 -3.97 4.77
CA SER A 164 -13.71 -3.50 4.09
C SER A 164 -12.85 -2.61 5.00
N SER A 165 -11.82 -3.19 5.58
CA SER A 165 -10.74 -2.43 6.20
C SER A 165 -9.71 -2.09 5.13
N THR A 166 -9.53 -0.81 4.82
CA THR A 166 -8.39 -0.36 4.01
C THR A 166 -7.13 -0.56 4.83
N ARG A 167 -6.26 -1.42 4.37
CA ARG A 167 -5.00 -1.75 5.01
C ARG A 167 -3.88 -1.38 4.06
N ILE A 168 -2.87 -0.75 4.60
CA ILE A 168 -1.80 -0.19 3.80
C ILE A 168 -0.50 -0.69 4.37
N ALA A 169 0.22 -1.44 3.58
CA ALA A 169 1.48 -2.01 3.98
C ALA A 169 2.65 -1.43 3.19
N VAL A 170 3.69 -1.22 3.95
CA VAL A 170 5.12 -1.31 3.64
C VAL A 170 5.63 -0.51 2.44
N SER A 171 6.34 0.56 2.75
CA SER A 171 7.40 1.07 1.89
C SER A 171 8.56 0.08 1.92
N SER A 172 8.61 -0.80 0.98
CA SER A 172 9.80 -1.63 0.73
C SER A 172 10.54 -1.13 -0.49
#